data_5d066f2b134fe3e1a751cf4d5dc15617
#
_entry.id   5d066f2b134fe3e1a751cf4d5dc15617
#
_cell.length_a   1.000
_cell.length_b   1.000
_cell.length_c   1.000
_cell.angle_alpha   90.00
_cell.angle_beta   90.00
_cell.angle_gamma   90.00
#
_symmetry.space_group_name_H-M   'P 1'
#
loop_
_entity.id
_entity.type
_entity.pdbx_description
1 polymer ?
#
loop_
_entity_poly.entity_id
_entity_poly.type
_entity_poly.pdbx_seq_one_letter_code
_entity_poly.pdbx_strand_id
1 'polypeptide(L)'
;MNPFIRKHAPLSFLISILMMTLSSCNSDDNLQLAPMSNEYTAQAKEVLSGNVVLSTRAFIGDVDLTRLETGCPTKFNFNWQGDEVEIRLLDFHVANMPFIINFQSKARLYTLNSWEQKEYKGSGWVKIYGTDGLSITADRQGKPLDQKQGATIQGYYNVLTHEINMNINFNMMNVYSDCFLQKVDKHRIDRLDEEVKQYQADLVAYKKQKGEL
;
A
#
# COMPACT_ATOMS: atom_id res chain seq x y z
N MET A 1 -67.94 -15.92 -67.05
CA MET A 1 -66.52 -15.67 -67.37
C MET A 1 -65.90 -15.00 -66.20
N ASN A 2 -65.01 -15.81 -65.54
CA ASN A 2 -64.27 -15.37 -64.36
C ASN A 2 -63.22 -14.32 -64.70
N PRO A 3 -62.81 -13.49 -63.70
CA PRO A 3 -61.50 -13.69 -63.23
C PRO A 3 -61.36 -13.70 -61.70
N PHE A 4 -60.43 -14.53 -61.26
CA PHE A 4 -59.91 -14.72 -59.91
C PHE A 4 -59.29 -13.43 -59.33
N ILE A 5 -59.79 -13.02 -58.19
CA ILE A 5 -59.09 -12.03 -57.35
C ILE A 5 -58.28 -12.79 -56.31
N ARG A 6 -56.93 -12.85 -56.49
CA ARG A 6 -55.98 -13.30 -55.50
C ARG A 6 -55.78 -12.18 -54.51
N LYS A 7 -56.17 -12.41 -53.27
CA LYS A 7 -55.81 -11.58 -52.12
C LYS A 7 -54.34 -11.87 -51.73
N HIS A 8 -53.50 -10.88 -51.90
CA HIS A 8 -52.17 -10.91 -51.31
C HIS A 8 -52.26 -10.41 -49.87
N ALA A 9 -51.90 -11.27 -48.89
CA ALA A 9 -51.67 -10.88 -47.52
C ALA A 9 -50.35 -10.16 -47.43
N PRO A 10 -50.26 -9.05 -46.69
CA PRO A 10 -48.92 -8.43 -46.41
C PRO A 10 -48.20 -9.25 -45.38
N LEU A 11 -47.07 -9.75 -45.80
CA LEU A 11 -46.07 -10.39 -44.90
C LEU A 11 -45.44 -9.31 -44.01
N SER A 12 -45.95 -9.24 -42.78
CA SER A 12 -45.35 -8.37 -41.76
C SER A 12 -43.95 -8.90 -41.39
N PHE A 13 -42.96 -8.24 -41.92
CA PHE A 13 -41.57 -8.49 -41.60
C PHE A 13 -41.31 -7.91 -40.20
N LEU A 14 -41.39 -8.77 -39.19
CA LEU A 14 -41.01 -8.46 -37.82
C LEU A 14 -39.49 -8.42 -37.79
N ILE A 15 -38.91 -7.25 -37.99
CA ILE A 15 -37.48 -7.01 -37.74
C ILE A 15 -37.30 -6.93 -36.21
N SER A 16 -36.97 -8.07 -35.62
CA SER A 16 -36.41 -8.10 -34.25
C SER A 16 -35.06 -7.42 -34.28
N ILE A 17 -35.05 -6.15 -33.91
CA ILE A 17 -33.80 -5.45 -33.60
C ILE A 17 -33.26 -6.07 -32.29
N LEU A 18 -32.41 -7.06 -32.46
CA LEU A 18 -31.55 -7.58 -31.37
C LEU A 18 -30.59 -6.45 -31.01
N MET A 19 -30.97 -5.64 -30.01
CA MET A 19 -30.02 -4.74 -29.35
C MET A 19 -28.98 -5.60 -28.66
N MET A 20 -27.91 -5.90 -29.39
CA MET A 20 -26.65 -6.27 -28.74
C MET A 20 -26.20 -5.05 -27.95
N THR A 21 -26.47 -5.05 -26.67
CA THR A 21 -25.72 -4.22 -25.70
C THR A 21 -24.29 -4.67 -25.77
N LEU A 22 -23.51 -3.99 -26.58
CA LEU A 22 -22.06 -4.02 -26.46
C LEU A 22 -21.78 -3.48 -25.07
N SER A 23 -21.66 -4.38 -24.09
CA SER A 23 -20.96 -4.09 -22.87
C SER A 23 -19.56 -3.74 -23.31
N SER A 24 -19.32 -2.46 -23.52
CA SER A 24 -17.99 -1.90 -23.61
C SER A 24 -17.31 -2.34 -22.31
N CYS A 25 -16.46 -3.34 -22.36
CA CYS A 25 -15.42 -3.50 -21.37
C CYS A 25 -14.54 -2.25 -21.50
N ASN A 26 -14.93 -1.19 -20.82
CA ASN A 26 -13.99 -0.18 -20.43
C ASN A 26 -13.02 -0.90 -19.50
N SER A 27 -11.87 -1.26 -20.04
CA SER A 27 -10.66 -1.55 -19.28
C SER A 27 -10.09 -0.24 -18.74
N ASP A 28 -10.94 0.57 -18.13
CA ASP A 28 -10.50 1.53 -17.16
C ASP A 28 -10.20 0.72 -15.91
N ASP A 29 -8.90 0.46 -15.71
CA ASP A 29 -8.31 0.08 -14.43
C ASP A 29 -8.47 1.22 -13.40
N ASN A 30 -9.61 1.86 -13.38
CA ASN A 30 -10.09 2.63 -12.26
C ASN A 30 -10.33 1.62 -11.15
N LEU A 31 -9.29 1.43 -10.32
CA LEU A 31 -9.34 0.77 -9.04
C LEU A 31 -10.59 1.28 -8.31
N GLN A 32 -11.70 0.53 -8.45
CA GLN A 32 -12.94 0.86 -7.76
C GLN A 32 -12.70 0.51 -6.29
N LEU A 33 -12.14 1.49 -5.56
CA LEU A 33 -11.85 1.37 -4.14
C LEU A 33 -13.17 1.41 -3.38
N ALA A 34 -13.69 0.23 -3.03
CA ALA A 34 -14.87 0.14 -2.18
C ALA A 34 -14.44 0.30 -0.70
N PRO A 35 -15.05 1.26 0.04
CA PRO A 35 -14.72 1.47 1.44
C PRO A 35 -14.91 0.20 2.27
N MET A 36 -14.05 0.02 3.28
CA MET A 36 -14.13 -1.11 4.19
C MET A 36 -15.31 -0.97 5.16
N SER A 37 -15.79 -2.10 5.69
CA SER A 37 -16.83 -2.10 6.72
C SER A 37 -16.34 -1.43 8.00
N ASN A 38 -17.28 -0.83 8.74
CA ASN A 38 -16.97 -0.19 10.03
C ASN A 38 -16.38 -1.17 11.06
N GLU A 39 -16.79 -2.44 11.02
CA GLU A 39 -16.27 -3.49 11.90
C GLU A 39 -14.78 -3.73 11.67
N TYR A 40 -14.35 -3.98 10.43
CA TYR A 40 -12.93 -4.19 10.11
C TYR A 40 -12.10 -2.94 10.33
N THR A 41 -12.67 -1.76 10.08
CA THR A 41 -12.02 -0.49 10.40
C THR A 41 -11.81 -0.35 11.92
N ALA A 42 -12.79 -0.73 12.75
CA ALA A 42 -12.64 -0.71 14.20
C ALA A 42 -11.56 -1.69 14.68
N GLN A 43 -11.57 -2.92 14.17
CA GLN A 43 -10.54 -3.93 14.50
C GLN A 43 -9.13 -3.47 14.08
N ALA A 44 -9.00 -2.84 12.91
CA ALA A 44 -7.72 -2.29 12.48
C ALA A 44 -7.23 -1.19 13.43
N LYS A 45 -8.11 -0.30 13.88
CA LYS A 45 -7.79 0.77 14.84
C LYS A 45 -7.27 0.26 16.18
N GLU A 46 -7.75 -0.89 16.64
CA GLU A 46 -7.28 -1.49 17.91
C GLU A 46 -5.79 -1.82 17.88
N VAL A 47 -5.26 -2.18 16.72
CA VAL A 47 -3.87 -2.62 16.55
C VAL A 47 -3.02 -1.56 15.88
N LEU A 48 -3.52 -0.96 14.81
CA LEU A 48 -2.80 0.07 14.05
C LEU A 48 -3.17 1.47 14.59
N SER A 49 -2.80 1.77 15.83
CA SER A 49 -2.98 3.08 16.47
C SER A 49 -1.73 3.48 17.23
N GLY A 50 -1.41 4.78 17.19
CA GLY A 50 -0.20 5.30 17.81
C GLY A 50 1.06 4.81 17.13
N ASN A 51 2.09 4.53 17.91
CA ASN A 51 3.38 4.08 17.40
C ASN A 51 3.38 2.56 17.17
N VAL A 52 3.74 2.16 15.96
CA VAL A 52 3.87 0.76 15.53
C VAL A 52 5.26 0.57 14.92
N VAL A 53 5.98 -0.48 15.30
CA VAL A 53 7.29 -0.81 14.74
C VAL A 53 7.15 -1.92 13.71
N LEU A 54 7.63 -1.65 12.49
CA LEU A 54 7.69 -2.62 11.40
C LEU A 54 9.12 -2.75 10.89
N SER A 55 9.49 -3.96 10.48
CA SER A 55 10.74 -4.19 9.76
C SER A 55 10.59 -3.67 8.34
N THR A 56 11.48 -2.76 7.93
CA THR A 56 11.35 -2.02 6.68
C THR A 56 12.65 -2.07 5.89
N ARG A 57 12.54 -2.32 4.59
CA ARG A 57 13.65 -2.18 3.64
C ARG A 57 13.47 -0.90 2.84
N ALA A 58 14.57 -0.26 2.47
CA ALA A 58 14.57 0.91 1.61
C ALA A 58 15.34 0.64 0.34
N PHE A 59 14.85 1.19 -0.76
CA PHE A 59 15.41 1.00 -2.10
C PHE A 59 15.53 2.33 -2.84
N ILE A 60 16.55 2.42 -3.71
CA ILE A 60 16.61 3.41 -4.80
C ILE A 60 16.63 2.63 -6.11
N GLY A 61 15.54 2.66 -6.88
CA GLY A 61 15.37 1.72 -7.98
C GLY A 61 15.50 0.28 -7.47
N ASP A 62 16.38 -0.50 -8.08
CA ASP A 62 16.60 -1.90 -7.70
C ASP A 62 17.68 -2.09 -6.61
N VAL A 63 18.26 -1.01 -6.10
CA VAL A 63 19.35 -1.07 -5.12
C VAL A 63 18.80 -1.07 -3.70
N ASP A 64 18.99 -2.17 -2.98
CA ASP A 64 18.66 -2.28 -1.56
C ASP A 64 19.67 -1.48 -0.69
N LEU A 65 19.17 -0.43 -0.05
CA LEU A 65 19.96 0.41 0.85
C LEU A 65 20.05 -0.17 2.26
N THR A 66 19.15 -1.06 2.62
CA THR A 66 19.06 -1.64 3.98
C THR A 66 20.16 -2.66 4.23
N ARG A 67 20.55 -3.40 3.19
CA ARG A 67 21.58 -4.44 3.21
C ARG A 67 21.22 -5.73 3.94
N LEU A 68 20.31 -5.70 4.90
CA LEU A 68 19.90 -6.86 5.67
C LEU A 68 18.47 -7.28 5.26
N GLU A 69 18.29 -8.55 4.97
CA GLU A 69 16.99 -9.12 4.58
C GLU A 69 15.94 -9.00 5.69
N THR A 70 16.38 -8.98 6.95
CA THR A 70 15.54 -8.78 8.12
C THR A 70 14.91 -7.40 8.21
N GLY A 71 15.36 -6.45 7.37
CA GLY A 71 14.93 -5.06 7.39
C GLY A 71 15.48 -4.27 8.58
N CYS A 72 15.21 -2.99 8.57
CA CYS A 72 15.51 -2.07 9.67
C CYS A 72 14.24 -1.88 10.51
N PRO A 73 14.31 -2.01 11.86
CA PRO A 73 13.17 -1.67 12.73
C PRO A 73 12.84 -0.19 12.57
N THR A 74 11.62 0.08 12.14
CA THR A 74 11.17 1.41 11.74
C THR A 74 9.89 1.76 12.47
N LYS A 75 9.84 2.95 13.06
CA LYS A 75 8.67 3.44 13.78
C LYS A 75 7.73 4.20 12.85
N PHE A 76 6.51 3.70 12.73
CA PHE A 76 5.38 4.37 12.12
C PHE A 76 4.47 4.96 13.18
N ASN A 77 3.77 6.05 12.87
CA ASN A 77 2.70 6.57 13.70
C ASN A 77 1.39 6.56 12.91
N PHE A 78 0.37 5.93 13.47
CA PHE A 78 -0.98 5.83 12.91
C PHE A 78 -1.93 6.68 13.75
N ASN A 79 -2.43 7.77 13.18
CA ASN A 79 -3.35 8.70 13.84
C ASN A 79 -4.69 8.72 13.13
N TRP A 80 -5.71 8.12 13.75
CA TRP A 80 -7.03 7.96 13.18
C TRP A 80 -7.92 9.19 13.40
N GLN A 81 -8.61 9.62 12.35
CA GLN A 81 -9.63 10.65 12.38
C GLN A 81 -10.87 10.13 11.62
N GLY A 82 -11.88 9.63 12.35
CA GLY A 82 -12.97 8.91 11.69
C GLY A 82 -12.45 7.68 10.94
N ASP A 83 -12.77 7.52 9.68
CA ASP A 83 -12.34 6.39 8.85
C ASP A 83 -11.06 6.66 8.06
N GLU A 84 -10.43 7.79 8.31
CA GLU A 84 -9.16 8.17 7.72
C GLU A 84 -8.04 8.00 8.74
N VAL A 85 -6.90 7.49 8.31
CA VAL A 85 -5.69 7.38 9.12
C VAL A 85 -4.58 8.23 8.52
N GLU A 86 -4.01 9.11 9.32
CA GLU A 86 -2.75 9.75 8.97
C GLU A 86 -1.62 8.82 9.38
N ILE A 87 -0.80 8.42 8.40
CA ILE A 87 0.36 7.56 8.61
C ILE A 87 1.61 8.42 8.45
N ARG A 88 2.44 8.44 9.50
CA ARG A 88 3.70 9.18 9.52
C ARG A 88 4.86 8.24 9.70
N LEU A 89 5.95 8.58 9.03
CA LEU A 89 7.27 8.00 9.19
C LEU A 89 8.24 9.14 9.43
N LEU A 90 8.89 9.15 10.58
CA LEU A 90 9.78 10.23 10.99
C LEU A 90 11.22 9.73 11.08
N ASP A 91 12.14 10.58 10.65
CA ASP A 91 13.58 10.35 10.70
C ASP A 91 14.00 9.02 10.06
N PHE A 92 13.28 8.61 9.01
CA PHE A 92 13.55 7.36 8.34
C PHE A 92 14.87 7.40 7.60
N HIS A 93 15.76 6.53 7.97
CA HIS A 93 16.98 6.26 7.26
C HIS A 93 17.48 4.85 7.57
N VAL A 94 18.09 4.23 6.59
CA VAL A 94 18.73 2.92 6.73
C VAL A 94 20.22 3.05 6.40
N ALA A 95 20.99 2.04 6.71
CA ALA A 95 22.44 1.93 6.64
C ALA A 95 23.17 2.96 5.76
N ASN A 96 22.93 2.91 4.45
CA ASN A 96 23.68 3.68 3.46
C ASN A 96 22.92 4.87 2.86
N MET A 97 21.75 5.20 3.41
CA MET A 97 21.02 6.39 2.96
C MET A 97 21.79 7.64 3.34
N PRO A 98 22.11 8.53 2.39
CA PRO A 98 22.84 9.76 2.67
C PRO A 98 21.97 10.86 3.28
N PHE A 99 20.67 10.66 3.35
CA PHE A 99 19.66 11.61 3.84
C PHE A 99 18.64 10.91 4.73
N ILE A 100 17.87 11.71 5.43
CA ILE A 100 16.72 11.31 6.24
C ILE A 100 15.45 11.62 5.45
N ILE A 101 14.43 10.76 5.56
CA ILE A 101 13.10 11.02 5.00
C ILE A 101 12.08 11.15 6.13
N ASN A 102 11.31 12.22 6.09
CA ASN A 102 10.06 12.35 6.83
C ASN A 102 8.92 12.21 5.82
N PHE A 103 7.94 11.39 6.14
CA PHE A 103 6.79 11.12 5.30
C PHE A 103 5.51 11.23 6.12
N GLN A 104 4.46 11.77 5.50
CA GLN A 104 3.11 11.72 6.02
C GLN A 104 2.11 11.58 4.88
N SER A 105 1.10 10.74 5.07
CA SER A 105 -0.01 10.60 4.13
C SER A 105 -1.28 10.25 4.86
N LYS A 106 -2.40 10.72 4.35
CA LYS A 106 -3.71 10.24 4.72
C LYS A 106 -4.03 9.01 3.91
N ALA A 107 -4.54 7.99 4.57
CA ALA A 107 -4.94 6.73 3.98
C ALA A 107 -6.31 6.29 4.49
N ARG A 108 -6.96 5.40 3.76
CA ARG A 108 -8.21 4.75 4.17
C ARG A 108 -8.11 3.24 3.96
N LEU A 109 -9.02 2.53 4.59
CA LEU A 109 -9.17 1.10 4.39
C LEU A 109 -10.21 0.81 3.30
N TYR A 110 -9.87 -0.15 2.45
CA TYR A 110 -10.70 -0.58 1.34
C TYR A 110 -10.80 -2.10 1.29
N THR A 111 -11.84 -2.59 0.62
CA THR A 111 -11.93 -4.00 0.27
C THR A 111 -10.91 -4.36 -0.80
N LEU A 112 -10.46 -5.60 -0.77
CA LEU A 112 -9.56 -6.13 -1.79
C LEU A 112 -10.33 -6.38 -3.09
N ASN A 113 -9.72 -6.05 -4.22
CA ASN A 113 -10.24 -6.44 -5.52
C ASN A 113 -9.99 -7.94 -5.80
N SER A 114 -10.52 -8.45 -6.92
CA SER A 114 -10.46 -9.87 -7.26
C SER A 114 -9.03 -10.41 -7.46
N TRP A 115 -8.07 -9.58 -7.83
CA TRP A 115 -6.67 -9.96 -7.98
C TRP A 115 -5.97 -10.03 -6.63
N GLU A 116 -6.17 -9.02 -5.80
CA GLU A 116 -5.63 -8.94 -4.45
C GLU A 116 -6.13 -10.10 -3.58
N GLN A 117 -7.41 -10.51 -3.74
CA GLN A 117 -7.98 -11.67 -3.05
C GLN A 117 -7.33 -13.00 -3.43
N LYS A 118 -6.70 -13.12 -4.60
CA LYS A 118 -5.96 -14.33 -4.99
C LYS A 118 -4.63 -14.44 -4.25
N GLU A 119 -4.02 -13.32 -3.93
CA GLU A 119 -2.76 -13.23 -3.20
C GLU A 119 -3.01 -13.29 -1.69
N TYR A 120 -3.91 -12.44 -1.18
CA TYR A 120 -4.28 -12.36 0.24
C TYR A 120 -5.51 -13.22 0.52
N LYS A 121 -5.27 -14.53 0.69
CA LYS A 121 -6.33 -15.54 0.85
C LYS A 121 -6.91 -15.52 2.26
N GLY A 122 -8.21 -15.85 2.36
CA GLY A 122 -8.92 -15.92 3.63
C GLY A 122 -9.63 -14.62 4.01
N SER A 123 -10.27 -14.63 5.18
CA SER A 123 -10.99 -13.48 5.71
C SER A 123 -10.08 -12.54 6.49
N GLY A 124 -10.55 -11.33 6.72
CA GLY A 124 -9.87 -10.34 7.57
C GLY A 124 -8.92 -9.39 6.84
N TRP A 125 -8.61 -9.62 5.56
CA TRP A 125 -7.74 -8.74 4.82
C TRP A 125 -8.43 -7.44 4.42
N VAL A 126 -7.74 -6.34 4.65
CA VAL A 126 -8.10 -4.98 4.24
C VAL A 126 -6.94 -4.35 3.49
N LYS A 127 -7.24 -3.52 2.50
CA LYS A 127 -6.26 -2.72 1.79
C LYS A 127 -6.11 -1.36 2.46
N ILE A 128 -4.89 -0.96 2.77
CA ILE A 128 -4.52 0.39 3.18
C ILE A 128 -4.09 1.14 1.92
N TYR A 129 -4.70 2.27 1.63
CA TYR A 129 -4.33 3.04 0.46
C TYR A 129 -4.45 4.54 0.71
N GLY A 130 -3.40 5.27 0.33
CA GLY A 130 -3.32 6.72 0.40
C GLY A 130 -2.47 7.28 -0.73
N THR A 131 -2.88 8.42 -1.24
CA THR A 131 -2.19 9.18 -2.29
C THR A 131 -1.94 10.60 -1.80
N ASP A 132 -1.17 11.36 -2.57
CA ASP A 132 -0.91 12.77 -2.30
C ASP A 132 -0.22 13.03 -0.94
N GLY A 133 0.57 12.05 -0.49
CA GLY A 133 1.41 12.19 0.69
C GLY A 133 2.54 13.20 0.48
N LEU A 134 3.03 13.74 1.58
CA LEU A 134 4.17 14.65 1.61
C LEU A 134 5.42 13.90 2.07
N SER A 135 6.49 14.01 1.29
CA SER A 135 7.83 13.56 1.65
C SER A 135 8.76 14.75 1.80
N ILE A 136 9.54 14.77 2.86
CA ILE A 136 10.56 15.80 3.14
C ILE A 136 11.88 15.09 3.37
N THR A 137 12.91 15.45 2.61
CA THR A 137 14.27 14.98 2.87
C THR A 137 15.05 15.99 3.68
N ALA A 138 15.93 15.50 4.51
CA ALA A 138 16.90 16.28 5.27
C ALA A 138 18.28 15.63 5.21
N ASP A 139 19.32 16.40 5.43
CA ASP A 139 20.65 15.83 5.67
C ASP A 139 20.71 15.12 7.04
N ARG A 140 21.84 14.48 7.33
CA ARG A 140 22.03 13.75 8.59
C ARG A 140 22.07 14.65 9.84
N GLN A 141 22.16 15.96 9.67
CA GLN A 141 22.08 16.98 10.71
C GLN A 141 20.66 17.55 10.86
N GLY A 142 19.71 17.08 10.04
CA GLY A 142 18.31 17.50 10.07
C GLY A 142 18.01 18.78 9.28
N LYS A 143 18.96 19.30 8.49
CA LYS A 143 18.71 20.45 7.61
C LYS A 143 17.87 20.01 6.41
N PRO A 144 16.71 20.63 6.16
CA PRO A 144 15.87 20.31 5.01
C PRO A 144 16.63 20.46 3.68
N LEU A 145 16.45 19.49 2.79
CA LEU A 145 17.04 19.44 1.45
C LEU A 145 15.98 19.66 0.36
N ASP A 146 14.91 18.87 0.39
CA ASP A 146 13.84 18.94 -0.62
C ASP A 146 12.52 18.45 -0.01
N GLN A 147 11.40 18.83 -0.63
CA GLN A 147 10.09 18.28 -0.31
C GLN A 147 9.29 18.01 -1.57
N LYS A 148 8.50 16.95 -1.55
CA LYS A 148 7.64 16.51 -2.66
C LYS A 148 6.27 16.11 -2.15
N GLN A 149 5.25 16.58 -2.87
CA GLN A 149 3.88 16.09 -2.76
C GLN A 149 3.68 14.91 -3.73
N GLY A 150 2.63 14.12 -3.51
CA GLY A 150 2.28 12.99 -4.39
C GLY A 150 2.95 11.68 -4.01
N ALA A 151 3.51 11.58 -2.82
CA ALA A 151 3.93 10.29 -2.27
C ALA A 151 2.72 9.38 -2.06
N THR A 152 2.90 8.07 -2.18
CA THR A 152 1.82 7.09 -2.05
C THR A 152 2.15 6.03 -1.00
N ILE A 153 1.12 5.55 -0.34
CA ILE A 153 1.20 4.40 0.55
C ILE A 153 0.17 3.36 0.13
N GLN A 154 0.60 2.13 0.00
CA GLN A 154 -0.26 0.98 -0.25
C GLN A 154 0.18 -0.19 0.62
N GLY A 155 -0.78 -0.87 1.22
CA GLY A 155 -0.50 -2.05 2.04
C GLY A 155 -1.72 -2.92 2.21
N TYR A 156 -1.50 -4.06 2.85
CA TYR A 156 -2.54 -5.02 3.20
C TYR A 156 -2.36 -5.42 4.65
N TYR A 157 -3.45 -5.39 5.37
CA TYR A 157 -3.48 -5.75 6.79
C TYR A 157 -4.59 -6.77 7.04
N ASN A 158 -4.28 -7.80 7.79
CA ASN A 158 -5.27 -8.77 8.21
C ASN A 158 -5.69 -8.47 9.66
N VAL A 159 -6.94 -8.06 9.83
CA VAL A 159 -7.48 -7.66 11.15
C VAL A 159 -7.62 -8.85 12.13
N LEU A 160 -7.60 -10.11 11.62
CA LEU A 160 -7.74 -11.32 12.42
C LEU A 160 -6.38 -11.91 12.82
N THR A 161 -5.40 -11.92 11.90
CA THR A 161 -4.06 -12.49 12.14
C THR A 161 -3.03 -11.46 12.54
N HIS A 162 -3.35 -10.16 12.35
CA HIS A 162 -2.48 -9.00 12.52
C HIS A 162 -1.24 -9.01 11.61
N GLU A 163 -1.32 -9.71 10.49
CA GLU A 163 -0.29 -9.66 9.46
C GLU A 163 -0.42 -8.39 8.64
N ILE A 164 0.70 -7.77 8.32
CA ILE A 164 0.77 -6.56 7.51
C ILE A 164 1.92 -6.64 6.53
N ASN A 165 1.71 -6.12 5.33
CA ASN A 165 2.77 -5.62 4.47
C ASN A 165 2.38 -4.21 3.97
N MET A 166 3.39 -3.39 3.64
CA MET A 166 3.13 -2.02 3.25
C MET A 166 4.28 -1.46 2.42
N ASN A 167 3.96 -0.78 1.35
CA ASN A 167 4.92 -0.08 0.51
C ASN A 167 4.66 1.42 0.53
N ILE A 168 5.73 2.21 0.59
CA ILE A 168 5.69 3.66 0.45
C ILE A 168 6.58 4.07 -0.72
N ASN A 169 5.98 4.73 -1.70
CA ASN A 169 6.71 5.45 -2.72
C ASN A 169 6.80 6.92 -2.29
N PHE A 170 8.00 7.38 -2.00
CA PHE A 170 8.23 8.74 -1.50
C PHE A 170 8.13 9.81 -2.58
N ASN A 171 7.94 9.44 -3.84
CA ASN A 171 7.95 10.33 -5.00
C ASN A 171 9.21 11.21 -5.09
N MET A 172 10.34 10.69 -4.60
CA MET A 172 11.63 11.39 -4.55
C MET A 172 12.74 10.45 -5.01
N MET A 173 13.52 10.85 -6.02
CA MET A 173 14.72 10.15 -6.48
C MET A 173 14.55 8.62 -6.68
N ASN A 174 13.35 8.19 -7.05
CA ASN A 174 13.00 6.77 -7.17
C ASN A 174 13.22 5.95 -5.87
N VAL A 175 13.04 6.62 -4.72
CA VAL A 175 13.15 5.99 -3.39
C VAL A 175 11.81 5.44 -2.97
N TYR A 176 11.81 4.21 -2.50
CA TYR A 176 10.66 3.59 -1.86
C TYR A 176 11.07 2.74 -0.65
N SER A 177 10.13 2.47 0.20
CA SER A 177 10.29 1.52 1.30
C SER A 177 9.31 0.36 1.17
N ASP A 178 9.75 -0.80 1.60
CA ASP A 178 8.98 -2.03 1.64
C ASP A 178 8.98 -2.60 3.07
N CYS A 179 7.80 -2.58 3.69
CA CYS A 179 7.53 -3.33 4.91
C CYS A 179 6.99 -4.68 4.46
N PHE A 180 7.86 -5.67 4.33
CA PHE A 180 7.48 -7.01 3.90
C PHE A 180 6.48 -7.66 4.86
N LEU A 181 5.83 -8.73 4.43
CA LEU A 181 4.80 -9.41 5.22
C LEU A 181 5.35 -9.86 6.58
N GLN A 182 4.74 -9.33 7.63
CA GLN A 182 5.12 -9.57 9.02
C GLN A 182 3.92 -9.42 9.96
N LYS A 183 4.02 -9.97 11.16
CA LYS A 183 3.01 -9.79 12.19
C LYS A 183 3.25 -8.51 12.99
N VAL A 184 2.19 -7.72 13.20
CA VAL A 184 2.25 -6.54 14.07
C VAL A 184 2.30 -6.99 15.53
N ASP A 185 3.30 -6.51 16.25
CA ASP A 185 3.42 -6.65 17.72
C ASP A 185 3.39 -5.26 18.35
N LYS A 186 2.33 -4.96 19.11
CA LYS A 186 2.17 -3.66 19.79
C LYS A 186 3.27 -3.36 20.81
N HIS A 187 3.85 -4.40 21.41
CA HIS A 187 4.92 -4.26 22.41
C HIS A 187 6.32 -4.11 21.78
N ARG A 188 6.41 -4.23 20.46
CA ARG A 188 7.68 -4.05 19.78
C ARG A 188 8.26 -2.65 19.96
N ILE A 189 7.40 -1.65 20.16
CA ILE A 189 7.82 -0.26 20.43
C ILE A 189 8.66 -0.15 21.71
N ASP A 190 8.39 -0.98 22.72
CA ASP A 190 9.11 -0.98 24.00
C ASP A 190 10.55 -1.49 23.83
N ARG A 191 10.84 -2.21 22.75
CA ARG A 191 12.17 -2.78 22.44
C ARG A 191 12.85 -2.10 21.25
N LEU A 192 12.30 -1.02 20.73
CA LEU A 192 12.80 -0.38 19.50
C LEU A 192 14.29 -0.03 19.59
N ASP A 193 14.72 0.58 20.69
CA ASP A 193 16.11 0.99 20.86
C ASP A 193 17.08 -0.20 20.88
N GLU A 194 16.67 -1.32 21.44
CA GLU A 194 17.44 -2.56 21.45
C GLU A 194 17.52 -3.18 20.06
N GLU A 195 16.37 -3.24 19.35
CA GLU A 195 16.32 -3.75 17.98
C GLU A 195 17.14 -2.90 17.00
N VAL A 196 17.14 -1.57 17.17
CA VAL A 196 17.97 -0.66 16.36
C VAL A 196 19.46 -0.91 16.63
N LYS A 197 19.85 -1.08 17.87
CA LYS A 197 21.24 -1.43 18.22
C LYS A 197 21.65 -2.77 17.62
N GLN A 198 20.78 -3.77 17.70
CA GLN A 198 21.05 -5.07 17.11
C GLN A 198 21.19 -4.97 15.59
N TYR A 199 20.27 -4.27 14.90
CA TYR A 199 20.36 -4.01 13.47
C TYR A 199 21.69 -3.36 13.09
N GLN A 200 22.17 -2.38 13.85
CA GLN A 200 23.46 -1.73 13.59
C GLN A 200 24.64 -2.69 13.77
N ALA A 201 24.61 -3.54 14.80
CA ALA A 201 25.63 -4.56 15.01
C ALA A 201 25.67 -5.59 13.87
N ASP A 202 24.51 -6.06 13.44
CA ASP A 202 24.37 -7.01 12.32
C ASP A 202 24.86 -6.39 11.02
N LEU A 203 24.57 -5.10 10.79
CA LEU A 203 25.05 -4.37 9.62
C LEU A 203 26.58 -4.26 9.61
N VAL A 204 27.21 -4.00 10.75
CA VAL A 204 28.69 -3.98 10.87
C VAL A 204 29.26 -5.37 10.57
N ALA A 205 28.66 -6.43 11.10
CA ALA A 205 29.06 -7.81 10.81
C ALA A 205 28.94 -8.15 9.33
N TYR A 206 27.81 -7.77 8.72
CA TYR A 206 27.57 -7.95 7.26
C TYR A 206 28.64 -7.24 6.42
N LYS A 207 28.93 -5.96 6.72
CA LYS A 207 29.94 -5.18 5.99
C LYS A 207 31.35 -5.81 6.10
N LYS A 208 31.72 -6.28 7.29
CA LYS A 208 32.99 -7.01 7.49
C LYS A 208 33.05 -8.28 6.63
N GLN A 209 31.97 -9.06 6.63
CA GLN A 209 31.88 -10.27 5.81
C GLN A 209 32.02 -9.99 4.30
N LYS A 210 31.53 -8.84 3.84
CA LYS A 210 31.59 -8.39 2.44
C LYS A 210 32.89 -7.66 2.10
N GLY A 211 33.78 -7.41 3.04
CA GLY A 211 35.00 -6.64 2.83
C GLY A 211 34.76 -5.14 2.56
N GLU A 212 33.65 -4.61 3.08
CA GLU A 212 33.27 -3.19 2.97
C GLU A 212 33.76 -2.35 4.19
N LEU A 213 34.43 -2.97 5.16
CA LEU A 213 35.02 -2.37 6.37
C LEU A 213 36.42 -2.91 6.57
#